data_5aef584269a4ebb96886a61540b600df
#
_entry.id   5aef584269a4ebb96886a61540b600df
#
_cell.length_a   1.000
_cell.length_b   1.000
_cell.length_c   1.000
_cell.angle_alpha   90.00
_cell.angle_beta   90.00
_cell.angle_gamma   90.00
#
_symmetry.space_group_name_H-M   'P 1'
#
loop_
_entity.id
_entity.type
_entity.pdbx_description
1 polymer ?
#
loop_
_entity_poly.entity_id
_entity_poly.type
_entity_poly.pdbx_seq_one_letter_code
_entity_poly.pdbx_strand_id
1 'polypeptide(L)'
;IQAGMHRNIAIWYNARTQGQVAGANMAGALMEFDANVLVNLAHYLDYDFISIGDVAVCRPEDRVYEYEDDRYYIRAVRSDTEIKCINMIGSAESNGLFKSTFIKSIKNPNVGVDVKTACCMRNRGFPDEFIDFLGGITID
;
A
#
# COMPACT_ATOMS: atom_id res chain seq x y z
N ILE A 1 -8.22 -7.00 -2.63
CA ILE A 1 -8.28 -8.24 -3.44
C ILE A 1 -9.73 -8.46 -3.77
N GLN A 2 -10.05 -8.57 -5.05
CA GLN A 2 -11.41 -8.78 -5.50
C GLN A 2 -11.89 -10.18 -5.08
N ALA A 3 -13.00 -10.22 -4.36
CA ALA A 3 -13.66 -11.47 -3.99
C ALA A 3 -13.92 -12.30 -5.27
N GLY A 4 -13.58 -13.58 -5.25
CA GLY A 4 -13.82 -14.52 -6.35
C GLY A 4 -12.64 -14.77 -7.30
N MET A 5 -11.50 -14.12 -7.14
CA MET A 5 -10.31 -14.47 -7.91
C MET A 5 -9.39 -15.42 -7.13
N HIS A 6 -9.14 -16.60 -7.68
CA HIS A 6 -8.07 -17.47 -7.22
C HIS A 6 -6.73 -16.92 -7.74
N ARG A 7 -5.90 -16.43 -6.84
CA ARG A 7 -4.60 -15.88 -7.19
C ARG A 7 -3.51 -16.48 -6.30
N ASN A 8 -2.43 -16.92 -6.91
CA ASN A 8 -1.25 -17.30 -6.15
C ASN A 8 -0.46 -16.03 -5.79
N ILE A 9 -0.32 -15.78 -4.50
CA ILE A 9 0.43 -14.64 -3.96
C ILE A 9 1.60 -15.20 -3.18
N ALA A 10 2.74 -15.32 -3.84
CA ALA A 10 3.97 -15.87 -3.27
C ALA A 10 4.72 -14.82 -2.43
N ILE A 11 4.02 -14.19 -1.46
CA ILE A 11 4.59 -13.20 -0.54
C ILE A 11 4.52 -13.75 0.88
N TRP A 12 5.64 -13.70 1.60
CA TRP A 12 5.78 -14.26 2.96
C TRP A 12 4.69 -13.82 3.93
N TYR A 13 4.35 -12.54 3.93
CA TYR A 13 3.33 -11.99 4.81
C TYR A 13 1.94 -12.61 4.56
N ASN A 14 1.57 -12.77 3.29
CA ASN A 14 0.31 -13.41 2.91
C ASN A 14 0.31 -14.90 3.27
N ALA A 15 1.40 -15.60 3.03
CA ALA A 15 1.55 -17.01 3.40
C ALA A 15 1.42 -17.22 4.92
N ARG A 16 2.02 -16.35 5.72
CA ARG A 16 1.89 -16.36 7.19
C ARG A 16 0.43 -16.18 7.63
N THR A 17 -0.27 -15.18 7.08
CA THR A 17 -1.67 -14.90 7.45
C THR A 17 -2.59 -16.03 7.01
N GLN A 18 -2.39 -16.58 5.81
CA GLN A 18 -3.14 -17.76 5.35
C GLN A 18 -2.90 -18.97 6.25
N GLY A 19 -1.66 -19.21 6.65
CA GLY A 19 -1.31 -20.30 7.59
C GLY A 19 -1.98 -20.12 8.96
N GLN A 20 -2.06 -18.90 9.47
CA GLN A 20 -2.77 -18.61 10.73
C GLN A 20 -4.28 -18.90 10.62
N VAL A 21 -4.92 -18.45 9.53
CA VAL A 21 -6.35 -18.71 9.28
C VAL A 21 -6.60 -20.21 9.10
N ALA A 22 -5.77 -20.89 8.32
CA ALA A 22 -5.89 -22.33 8.12
C ALA A 22 -5.73 -23.09 9.44
N GLY A 23 -4.70 -22.78 10.23
CA GLY A 23 -4.47 -23.41 11.55
C GLY A 23 -5.62 -23.19 12.53
N ALA A 24 -6.18 -21.96 12.57
CA ALA A 24 -7.32 -21.64 13.40
C ALA A 24 -8.57 -22.44 12.97
N ASN A 25 -8.82 -22.55 11.66
CA ASN A 25 -9.96 -23.32 11.13
C ASN A 25 -9.79 -24.83 11.37
N MET A 26 -8.59 -25.36 11.29
CA MET A 26 -8.30 -26.75 11.67
C MET A 26 -8.55 -27.01 13.16
N ALA A 27 -8.39 -25.99 14.01
CA ALA A 27 -8.70 -26.05 15.43
C ALA A 27 -10.19 -25.78 15.77
N GLY A 28 -11.05 -25.62 14.75
CA GLY A 28 -12.50 -25.43 14.91
C GLY A 28 -12.94 -23.97 14.95
N ALA A 29 -12.08 -22.97 14.73
CA ALA A 29 -12.48 -21.58 14.55
C ALA A 29 -13.01 -21.40 13.14
N LEU A 30 -14.04 -20.55 12.97
CA LEU A 30 -14.54 -20.14 11.64
C LEU A 30 -13.96 -18.77 11.31
N MET A 31 -12.73 -18.76 10.81
CA MET A 31 -12.06 -17.53 10.36
C MET A 31 -12.07 -17.43 8.85
N GLU A 32 -12.45 -16.26 8.34
CA GLU A 32 -12.28 -15.93 6.92
C GLU A 32 -10.89 -15.32 6.70
N PHE A 33 -10.29 -15.64 5.56
CA PHE A 33 -9.09 -14.95 5.11
C PHE A 33 -9.47 -13.59 4.54
N ASP A 34 -9.32 -12.55 5.35
CA ASP A 34 -9.41 -11.18 4.86
C ASP A 34 -8.21 -10.91 3.96
N ALA A 35 -8.50 -10.76 2.67
CA ALA A 35 -7.51 -10.60 1.63
C ALA A 35 -6.57 -9.44 1.92
N ASN A 36 -5.32 -9.79 2.18
CA ASN A 36 -4.31 -8.84 2.59
C ASN A 36 -3.81 -8.01 1.40
N VAL A 37 -3.45 -6.76 1.68
CA VAL A 37 -2.76 -5.91 0.72
C VAL A 37 -1.44 -6.55 0.33
N LEU A 38 -1.15 -6.56 -0.98
CA LEU A 38 0.16 -6.98 -1.48
C LEU A 38 1.20 -5.99 -0.97
N VAL A 39 2.11 -6.45 -0.13
CA VAL A 39 3.23 -5.66 0.36
C VAL A 39 4.50 -6.46 0.15
N ASN A 40 5.38 -5.93 -0.67
CA ASN A 40 6.71 -6.45 -0.86
C ASN A 40 7.73 -5.41 -0.36
N LEU A 41 8.64 -5.88 0.49
CA LEU A 41 9.77 -5.11 0.96
C LEU A 41 11.02 -5.92 0.63
N ALA A 42 11.90 -5.34 -0.15
CA ALA A 42 13.16 -5.96 -0.52
C ALA A 42 14.31 -4.98 -0.25
N HIS A 43 15.42 -5.51 0.24
CA HIS A 43 16.68 -4.77 0.35
C HIS A 43 17.61 -5.26 -0.74
N TYR A 44 18.13 -4.35 -1.54
CA TYR A 44 19.06 -4.64 -2.62
C TYR A 44 20.16 -3.61 -2.65
N LEU A 45 21.40 -4.06 -2.47
CA LEU A 45 22.56 -3.19 -2.28
C LEU A 45 22.33 -2.23 -1.10
N ASP A 46 22.40 -0.92 -1.34
CA ASP A 46 22.22 0.13 -0.33
C ASP A 46 20.78 0.72 -0.34
N TYR A 47 19.86 0.11 -1.07
CA TYR A 47 18.49 0.61 -1.25
C TYR A 47 17.44 -0.36 -0.73
N ASP A 48 16.43 0.20 -0.10
CA ASP A 48 15.18 -0.50 0.18
C ASP A 48 14.19 -0.26 -0.95
N PHE A 49 13.53 -1.33 -1.39
CA PHE A 49 12.44 -1.28 -2.34
C PHE A 49 11.14 -1.65 -1.63
N ILE A 50 10.18 -0.73 -1.68
CA ILE A 50 8.83 -0.92 -1.16
C ILE A 50 7.87 -1.00 -2.35
N SER A 51 7.03 -2.05 -2.39
CA SER A 51 5.93 -2.15 -3.33
C SER A 51 4.65 -2.53 -2.59
N ILE A 52 3.64 -1.68 -2.68
CA ILE A 52 2.34 -1.86 -2.04
C ILE A 52 1.26 -1.79 -3.11
N GLY A 53 0.30 -2.71 -3.06
CA GLY A 53 -0.73 -2.85 -4.08
C GLY A 53 -0.29 -3.70 -5.26
N ASP A 54 -1.02 -3.63 -6.35
CA ASP A 54 -0.84 -4.49 -7.52
C ASP A 54 -0.73 -3.69 -8.81
N VAL A 55 0.46 -3.68 -9.38
CA VAL A 55 0.73 -3.01 -10.66
C VAL A 55 -0.09 -3.61 -11.82
N ALA A 56 -0.44 -4.91 -11.74
CA ALA A 56 -1.17 -5.60 -12.80
C ALA A 56 -2.65 -5.13 -12.94
N VAL A 57 -3.18 -4.41 -11.94
CA VAL A 57 -4.54 -3.84 -12.01
C VAL A 57 -4.54 -2.38 -12.47
N CYS A 58 -3.38 -1.78 -12.72
CA CYS A 58 -3.28 -0.43 -13.25
C CYS A 58 -3.71 -0.40 -14.72
N ARG A 59 -4.36 0.68 -15.12
CA ARG A 59 -4.90 0.90 -16.45
C ARG A 59 -4.29 2.15 -17.07
N PRO A 60 -4.33 2.30 -18.41
CA PRO A 60 -3.77 3.49 -19.07
C PRO A 60 -4.42 4.81 -18.64
N GLU A 61 -5.70 4.77 -18.24
CA GLU A 61 -6.45 5.93 -17.77
C GLU A 61 -6.18 6.32 -16.33
N ASP A 62 -5.50 5.46 -15.54
CA ASP A 62 -5.17 5.76 -14.16
C ASP A 62 -4.14 6.89 -14.06
N ARG A 63 -4.30 7.72 -13.06
CA ARG A 63 -3.37 8.82 -12.78
C ARG A 63 -2.09 8.27 -12.19
N VAL A 64 -0.96 8.80 -12.66
CA VAL A 64 0.38 8.42 -12.19
C VAL A 64 1.05 9.62 -11.54
N TYR A 65 1.64 9.40 -10.39
CA TYR A 65 2.55 10.35 -9.74
C TYR A 65 3.95 9.75 -9.72
N GLU A 66 4.92 10.52 -10.16
CA GLU A 66 6.34 10.17 -10.08
C GLU A 66 7.11 11.33 -9.46
N TYR A 67 8.03 10.99 -8.56
CA TYR A 67 8.91 11.94 -7.91
C TYR A 67 10.25 11.28 -7.60
N GLU A 68 11.33 12.04 -7.79
CA GLU A 68 12.69 11.60 -7.51
C GLU A 68 13.48 12.75 -6.89
N ASP A 69 14.23 12.46 -5.82
CA ASP A 69 15.26 13.31 -5.25
C ASP A 69 16.48 12.46 -4.84
N ASP A 70 17.45 13.06 -4.17
CA ASP A 70 18.67 12.36 -3.72
C ASP A 70 18.41 11.26 -2.69
N ARG A 71 17.23 11.20 -2.08
CA ARG A 71 16.88 10.28 -0.99
C ARG A 71 16.00 9.13 -1.46
N TYR A 72 15.09 9.39 -2.39
CA TYR A 72 14.14 8.38 -2.82
C TYR A 72 13.52 8.67 -4.19
N TYR A 73 13.08 7.59 -4.82
CA TYR A 73 12.17 7.62 -5.97
C TYR A 73 10.81 7.05 -5.55
N ILE A 74 9.74 7.73 -5.93
CA ILE A 74 8.36 7.27 -5.70
C ILE A 74 7.61 7.22 -7.02
N ARG A 75 6.89 6.12 -7.23
CA ARG A 75 5.87 6.00 -8.26
C ARG A 75 4.58 5.48 -7.65
N ALA A 76 3.51 6.26 -7.72
CA ALA A 76 2.19 5.89 -7.25
C ALA A 76 1.17 5.94 -8.39
N VAL A 77 0.20 5.03 -8.37
CA VAL A 77 -0.87 4.97 -9.36
C VAL A 77 -2.20 4.90 -8.63
N ARG A 78 -3.16 5.72 -9.08
CA ARG A 78 -4.53 5.71 -8.56
C ARG A 78 -5.56 5.87 -9.66
N SER A 79 -6.74 5.27 -9.47
CA SER A 79 -7.96 5.66 -10.16
C SER A 79 -8.57 6.90 -9.49
N ASP A 80 -9.72 7.34 -9.94
CA ASP A 80 -10.44 8.45 -9.30
C ASP A 80 -10.83 8.12 -7.85
N THR A 81 -11.05 6.84 -7.53
CA THR A 81 -11.61 6.40 -6.24
C THR A 81 -10.62 5.71 -5.32
N GLU A 82 -9.55 5.09 -5.84
CA GLU A 82 -8.66 4.27 -5.02
C GLU A 82 -7.19 4.32 -5.47
N ILE A 83 -6.29 4.14 -4.53
CA ILE A 83 -4.86 3.93 -4.81
C ILE A 83 -4.68 2.49 -5.29
N LYS A 84 -4.04 2.29 -6.45
CA LYS A 84 -3.77 0.98 -7.07
C LYS A 84 -2.44 0.40 -6.60
N CYS A 85 -1.41 1.21 -6.59
CA CYS A 85 -0.10 0.83 -6.08
C CYS A 85 0.72 2.05 -5.64
N ILE A 86 1.68 1.79 -4.75
CA ILE A 86 2.74 2.71 -4.35
C ILE A 86 4.04 1.92 -4.39
N ASN A 87 4.98 2.37 -5.21
CA ASN A 87 6.34 1.84 -5.27
C ASN A 87 7.32 2.92 -4.83
N MET A 88 8.29 2.56 -4.00
CA MET A 88 9.34 3.48 -3.56
C MET A 88 10.69 2.75 -3.54
N ILE A 89 11.72 3.47 -3.95
CA ILE A 89 13.13 3.11 -3.72
C ILE A 89 13.69 4.15 -2.76
N GLY A 90 14.37 3.71 -1.69
CA GLY A 90 14.95 4.60 -0.69
C GLY A 90 15.06 3.94 0.68
N SER A 91 14.26 4.38 1.66
CA SER A 91 14.27 3.84 3.02
C SER A 91 13.00 3.08 3.36
N ALA A 92 13.15 1.91 3.99
CA ALA A 92 12.07 1.06 4.46
C ALA A 92 11.22 1.67 5.60
N GLU A 93 11.69 2.75 6.24
CA GLU A 93 11.01 3.36 7.39
C GLU A 93 9.58 3.82 7.10
N SER A 94 9.28 4.14 5.84
CA SER A 94 7.96 4.61 5.41
C SER A 94 6.98 3.49 5.04
N ASN A 95 7.40 2.22 5.04
CA ASN A 95 6.57 1.09 4.63
C ASN A 95 5.25 0.99 5.42
N GLY A 96 5.32 1.12 6.76
CA GLY A 96 4.13 1.08 7.62
C GLY A 96 3.15 2.21 7.33
N LEU A 97 3.68 3.40 7.05
CA LEU A 97 2.89 4.59 6.71
C LEU A 97 2.14 4.40 5.40
N PHE A 98 2.82 3.98 4.34
CA PHE A 98 2.22 3.73 3.03
C PHE A 98 1.22 2.57 3.07
N LYS A 99 1.55 1.48 3.77
CA LYS A 99 0.63 0.36 3.95
C LYS A 99 -0.67 0.79 4.63
N SER A 100 -0.57 1.58 5.71
CA SER A 100 -1.73 2.10 6.43
C SER A 100 -2.60 2.99 5.54
N THR A 101 -1.99 3.91 4.79
CA THR A 101 -2.68 4.79 3.85
C THR A 101 -3.38 4.00 2.76
N PHE A 102 -2.71 3.01 2.19
CA PHE A 102 -3.26 2.13 1.16
C PHE A 102 -4.48 1.34 1.67
N ILE A 103 -4.39 0.74 2.86
CA ILE A 103 -5.52 0.00 3.47
C ILE A 103 -6.71 0.92 3.72
N LYS A 104 -6.47 2.14 4.19
CA LYS A 104 -7.53 3.14 4.42
C LYS A 104 -8.23 3.51 3.11
N SER A 105 -7.48 3.74 2.03
CA SER A 105 -8.05 4.09 0.72
C SER A 105 -8.92 2.98 0.13
N ILE A 106 -8.58 1.70 0.37
CA ILE A 106 -9.42 0.58 -0.06
C ILE A 106 -10.72 0.50 0.75
N LYS A 107 -10.63 0.70 2.06
CA LYS A 107 -11.81 0.61 2.95
C LYS A 107 -12.76 1.78 2.77
N ASN A 108 -12.22 2.96 2.47
CA ASN A 108 -12.96 4.20 2.31
C ASN A 108 -12.47 4.95 1.06
N PRO A 109 -12.93 4.60 -0.13
CA PRO A 109 -12.38 5.11 -1.40
C PRO A 109 -12.38 6.63 -1.56
N ASN A 110 -13.22 7.36 -0.86
CA ASN A 110 -13.33 8.82 -0.94
C ASN A 110 -12.66 9.55 0.23
N VAL A 111 -11.99 8.83 1.12
CA VAL A 111 -11.28 9.43 2.26
C VAL A 111 -9.82 9.65 1.89
N GLY A 112 -9.36 10.88 2.02
CA GLY A 112 -7.97 11.25 1.83
C GLY A 112 -7.06 10.78 2.98
N VAL A 113 -5.90 11.38 3.04
CA VAL A 113 -4.91 11.13 4.10
C VAL A 113 -5.31 11.91 5.35
N ASP A 114 -5.40 11.25 6.51
CA ASP A 114 -5.70 11.97 7.77
C ASP A 114 -4.54 12.90 8.15
N VAL A 115 -4.87 13.95 8.94
CA VAL A 115 -3.92 15.01 9.34
C VAL A 115 -2.65 14.45 9.98
N LYS A 116 -2.78 13.43 10.85
CA LYS A 116 -1.63 12.81 11.52
C LYS A 116 -0.71 12.11 10.53
N THR A 117 -1.29 11.37 9.59
CA THR A 117 -0.55 10.67 8.53
C THR A 117 0.13 11.68 7.60
N ALA A 118 -0.56 12.75 7.20
CA ALA A 118 0.01 13.83 6.38
C ALA A 118 1.18 14.52 7.09
N CYS A 119 1.03 14.83 8.38
CA CYS A 119 2.11 15.40 9.19
C CYS A 119 3.33 14.45 9.25
N CYS A 120 3.10 13.14 9.44
CA CYS A 120 4.17 12.15 9.42
C CYS A 120 4.87 12.07 8.06
N MET A 121 4.13 12.19 6.95
CA MET A 121 4.71 12.24 5.60
C MET A 121 5.58 13.48 5.41
N ARG A 122 5.08 14.66 5.76
CA ARG A 122 5.85 15.92 5.71
C ARG A 122 7.13 15.87 6.53
N ASN A 123 7.06 15.35 7.75
CA ASN A 123 8.22 15.22 8.64
C ASN A 123 9.30 14.27 8.07
N ARG A 124 8.92 13.36 7.17
CA ARG A 124 9.84 12.50 6.42
C ARG A 124 10.29 13.13 5.10
N GLY A 125 9.82 14.34 4.79
CA GLY A 125 10.18 15.10 3.61
C GLY A 125 9.44 14.68 2.34
N PHE A 126 8.30 14.01 2.43
CA PHE A 126 7.45 13.76 1.26
C PHE A 126 6.78 15.05 0.82
N PRO A 127 6.74 15.34 -0.50
CA PRO A 127 6.11 16.54 -1.06
C PRO A 127 4.61 16.60 -0.78
N ASP A 128 4.07 17.81 -0.64
CA ASP A 128 2.62 18.02 -0.48
C ASP A 128 1.84 17.52 -1.70
N GLU A 129 2.39 17.64 -2.89
CA GLU A 129 1.81 17.12 -4.14
C GLU A 129 1.61 15.60 -4.09
N PHE A 130 2.49 14.87 -3.39
CA PHE A 130 2.30 13.44 -3.17
C PHE A 130 1.13 13.17 -2.22
N ILE A 131 1.00 13.94 -1.14
CA ILE A 131 -0.10 13.81 -0.18
C ILE A 131 -1.43 14.13 -0.88
N ASP A 132 -1.46 15.17 -1.71
CA ASP A 132 -2.64 15.54 -2.51
C ASP A 132 -2.99 14.46 -3.52
N PHE A 133 -1.98 13.86 -4.15
CA PHE A 133 -2.18 12.73 -5.06
C PHE A 133 -2.80 11.52 -4.36
N LEU A 134 -2.42 11.25 -3.11
CA LEU A 134 -3.01 10.15 -2.32
C LEU A 134 -4.45 10.40 -1.87
N GLY A 135 -5.02 11.58 -2.17
CA GLY A 135 -6.41 11.93 -1.89
C GLY A 135 -6.58 13.22 -1.09
N GLY A 136 -5.49 13.96 -0.87
CA GLY A 136 -5.48 15.18 -0.07
C GLY A 136 -5.67 14.92 1.44
N ILE A 137 -5.71 15.99 2.22
CA ILE A 137 -5.89 15.91 3.68
C ILE A 137 -7.39 15.94 3.99
N THR A 138 -7.87 14.91 4.69
CA THR A 138 -9.22 14.89 5.26
C THR A 138 -9.16 15.38 6.71
N ILE A 139 -9.96 16.37 7.04
CA ILE A 139 -10.19 16.84 8.41
C ILE A 139 -11.45 16.12 8.88
N ASP A 140 -11.29 15.19 9.84
CA ASP A 140 -12.39 14.53 10.53
C ASP A 140 -12.94 15.45 11.63
#